data_108a445c0abaa152b74ac0da7660c9e9
#
_entry.id   108a445c0abaa152b74ac0da7660c9e9
#
_cell.length_a   1.000
_cell.length_b   1.000
_cell.length_c   1.000
_cell.angle_alpha   90.00
_cell.angle_beta   90.00
_cell.angle_gamma   90.00
#
_symmetry.space_group_name_H-M   'P 1'
#
loop_
_entity.id
_entity.type
_entity.pdbx_description
1 polymer ?
#
loop_
_entity_poly.entity_id
_entity_poly.type
_entity_poly.pdbx_seq_one_letter_code
_entity_poly.pdbx_strand_id
1 'polypeptide(L)'
;MTRILYVEDNDDNVFLLKMRFEMIDGYEVLTAEDGAAGCAVAEAELPDLILMDLDLPVVDGWEATRRLKANPDTRGIPVIALTAHAMSGSREQALAAGCDDYDMKPIDFDRLIAKIERLLAASGKGPA
;
A
#
# COMPACT_ATOMS: atom_id res chain seq x y z
N MET A 1 -14.83 3.56 -8.92
CA MET A 1 -14.32 3.77 -7.56
C MET A 1 -12.91 3.23 -7.45
N THR A 2 -12.02 3.99 -6.86
CA THR A 2 -10.62 3.57 -6.69
C THR A 2 -10.51 2.61 -5.50
N ARG A 3 -9.92 1.45 -5.74
CA ARG A 3 -9.80 0.40 -4.72
C ARG A 3 -8.37 0.37 -4.18
N ILE A 4 -8.25 0.56 -2.89
CA ILE A 4 -6.96 0.57 -2.18
C ILE A 4 -6.88 -0.65 -1.28
N LEU A 5 -5.81 -1.42 -1.40
CA LEU A 5 -5.53 -2.50 -0.45
C LEU A 5 -4.57 -1.98 0.61
N TYR A 6 -4.98 -2.05 1.87
CA TYR A 6 -4.13 -1.65 3.00
C TYR A 6 -3.71 -2.90 3.77
N VAL A 7 -2.42 -3.20 3.74
CA VAL A 7 -1.84 -4.36 4.42
C VAL A 7 -1.22 -3.90 5.73
N GLU A 8 -1.87 -4.21 6.85
CA GLU A 8 -1.53 -3.71 8.17
C GLU A 8 -2.06 -4.67 9.22
N ASP A 9 -1.25 -5.01 10.22
CA ASP A 9 -1.65 -5.95 11.28
C ASP A 9 -2.28 -5.28 12.51
N ASN A 10 -2.17 -3.96 12.64
CA ASN A 10 -2.71 -3.25 13.78
C ASN A 10 -4.14 -2.76 13.48
N ASP A 11 -5.11 -3.29 14.21
CA ASP A 11 -6.54 -2.99 14.00
C ASP A 11 -6.86 -1.50 14.16
N ASP A 12 -6.21 -0.82 15.09
CA ASP A 12 -6.43 0.61 15.30
C ASP A 12 -5.96 1.43 14.11
N ASN A 13 -4.80 1.08 13.54
CA ASN A 13 -4.31 1.75 12.34
C ASN A 13 -5.22 1.52 11.16
N VAL A 14 -5.72 0.29 11.00
CA VAL A 14 -6.68 -0.05 9.94
C VAL A 14 -7.94 0.77 10.09
N PHE A 15 -8.50 0.81 11.30
CA PHE A 15 -9.73 1.56 11.57
C PHE A 15 -9.57 3.05 11.26
N LEU A 16 -8.48 3.65 11.71
CA LEU A 16 -8.23 5.08 11.51
C LEU A 16 -8.10 5.42 10.02
N LEU A 17 -7.37 4.61 9.27
CA LEU A 17 -7.19 4.87 7.85
C LEU A 17 -8.49 4.68 7.07
N LYS A 18 -9.22 3.61 7.35
CA LYS A 18 -10.52 3.37 6.70
C LYS A 18 -11.49 4.51 6.96
N MET A 19 -11.54 5.00 8.20
CA MET A 19 -12.39 6.12 8.57
C MET A 19 -12.04 7.37 7.75
N ARG A 20 -10.75 7.65 7.58
CA ARG A 20 -10.31 8.80 6.78
C ARG A 20 -10.74 8.66 5.32
N PHE A 21 -10.60 7.48 4.72
CA PHE A 21 -11.04 7.25 3.35
C PHE A 21 -12.56 7.34 3.21
N GLU A 22 -13.31 6.92 4.21
CA GLU A 22 -14.77 7.04 4.19
C GLU A 22 -15.27 8.48 4.20
N MET A 23 -14.43 9.41 4.65
CA MET A 23 -14.77 10.83 4.67
C MET A 23 -14.60 11.52 3.32
N ILE A 24 -14.04 10.83 2.34
CA ILE A 24 -13.89 11.34 0.97
C ILE A 24 -14.55 10.37 0.01
N ASP A 25 -15.04 10.89 -1.11
CA ASP A 25 -15.72 10.08 -2.11
C ASP A 25 -14.72 9.41 -3.05
N GLY A 26 -15.13 8.29 -3.62
CA GLY A 26 -14.41 7.65 -4.72
C GLY A 26 -13.43 6.57 -4.32
N TYR A 27 -13.34 6.20 -3.05
CA TYR A 27 -12.40 5.19 -2.57
C TYR A 27 -13.10 4.04 -1.86
N GLU A 28 -12.60 2.83 -2.11
CA GLU A 28 -12.97 1.63 -1.37
C GLU A 28 -11.70 1.03 -0.80
N VAL A 29 -11.68 0.70 0.49
CA VAL A 29 -10.49 0.14 1.15
C VAL A 29 -10.69 -1.33 1.43
N LEU A 30 -9.79 -2.15 0.90
CA LEU A 30 -9.65 -3.56 1.23
C LEU A 30 -8.53 -3.69 2.26
N THR A 31 -8.58 -4.70 3.11
CA THR A 31 -7.57 -4.88 4.15
C THR A 31 -7.03 -6.30 4.18
N ALA A 32 -5.80 -6.43 4.66
CA ALA A 32 -5.17 -7.72 4.93
C ALA A 32 -4.28 -7.58 6.17
N GLU A 33 -4.18 -8.64 6.96
CA GLU A 33 -3.51 -8.59 8.26
C GLU A 33 -2.01 -8.84 8.21
N ASP A 34 -1.53 -9.47 7.15
CA ASP A 34 -0.11 -9.79 7.01
C ASP A 34 0.28 -9.82 5.53
N GLY A 35 1.57 -10.00 5.27
CA GLY A 35 2.09 -9.99 3.92
C GLY A 35 1.55 -11.12 3.05
N ALA A 36 1.37 -12.32 3.60
CA ALA A 36 0.84 -13.45 2.84
C ALA A 36 -0.62 -13.21 2.45
N ALA A 37 -1.44 -12.75 3.41
CA ALA A 37 -2.84 -12.39 3.13
C ALA A 37 -2.90 -11.22 2.14
N GLY A 38 -1.99 -10.25 2.26
CA GLY A 38 -1.91 -9.12 1.33
C GLY A 38 -1.68 -9.56 -0.10
N CYS A 39 -0.75 -10.48 -0.31
CA CYS A 39 -0.49 -11.04 -1.64
C CYS A 39 -1.72 -11.77 -2.17
N ALA A 40 -2.37 -12.59 -1.34
CA ALA A 40 -3.56 -13.35 -1.75
C ALA A 40 -4.72 -12.42 -2.14
N VAL A 41 -4.97 -11.38 -1.35
CA VAL A 41 -6.04 -10.41 -1.66
C VAL A 41 -5.69 -9.64 -2.94
N ALA A 42 -4.44 -9.24 -3.11
CA ALA A 42 -4.02 -8.52 -4.31
C ALA A 42 -4.24 -9.36 -5.57
N GLU A 43 -3.90 -10.66 -5.53
CA GLU A 43 -4.10 -11.56 -6.66
C GLU A 43 -5.59 -11.78 -6.96
N ALA A 44 -6.42 -11.89 -5.93
CA ALA A 44 -7.85 -12.17 -6.08
C ALA A 44 -8.64 -10.94 -6.50
N GLU A 45 -8.30 -9.78 -5.94
CA GLU A 45 -9.12 -8.57 -6.06
C GLU A 45 -8.54 -7.54 -7.03
N LEU A 46 -7.25 -7.62 -7.36
CA LEU A 46 -6.55 -6.71 -8.27
C LEU A 46 -6.84 -5.23 -7.94
N PRO A 47 -6.48 -4.75 -6.75
CA PRO A 47 -6.74 -3.36 -6.38
C PRO A 47 -5.98 -2.39 -7.27
N ASP A 48 -6.36 -1.13 -7.22
CA ASP A 48 -5.71 -0.09 -8.03
C ASP A 48 -4.38 0.35 -7.44
N LEU A 49 -4.22 0.23 -6.12
CA LEU A 49 -3.00 0.60 -5.41
C LEU A 49 -2.93 -0.15 -4.09
N ILE A 50 -1.72 -0.41 -3.63
CA ILE A 50 -1.47 -1.12 -2.36
C ILE A 50 -0.68 -0.20 -1.41
N LEU A 51 -1.17 -0.09 -0.18
CA LEU A 51 -0.43 0.50 0.93
C LEU A 51 0.12 -0.66 1.76
N MET A 52 1.45 -0.76 1.80
CA MET A 52 2.13 -1.91 2.41
C MET A 52 2.91 -1.50 3.64
N ASP A 53 2.47 -1.93 4.81
CA ASP A 53 3.26 -1.78 6.03
C ASP A 53 4.52 -2.65 5.91
N LEU A 54 5.67 -2.10 6.25
CA LEU A 54 6.93 -2.84 6.18
C LEU A 54 7.15 -3.74 7.40
N ASP A 55 6.49 -3.45 8.52
CA ASP A 55 6.70 -4.15 9.81
C ASP A 55 5.62 -5.21 10.06
N LEU A 56 5.37 -6.08 9.07
CA LEU A 56 4.32 -7.08 9.15
C LEU A 56 4.80 -8.40 9.71
N PRO A 57 3.91 -9.17 10.40
CA PRO A 57 4.22 -10.53 10.80
C PRO A 57 4.13 -11.51 9.63
N VAL A 58 4.62 -12.72 9.81
CA VAL A 58 4.60 -13.87 8.89
C VAL A 58 5.44 -13.61 7.64
N VAL A 59 4.94 -12.78 6.71
CA VAL A 59 5.68 -12.30 5.56
C VAL A 59 5.72 -10.77 5.68
N ASP A 60 6.90 -10.21 5.84
CA ASP A 60 7.04 -8.76 6.00
C ASP A 60 6.75 -8.01 4.70
N GLY A 61 6.63 -6.70 4.80
CA GLY A 61 6.27 -5.87 3.66
C GLY A 61 7.29 -5.87 2.54
N TRP A 62 8.57 -6.08 2.84
CA TRP A 62 9.63 -6.19 1.83
C TRP A 62 9.41 -7.42 0.95
N GLU A 63 9.24 -8.56 1.61
CA GLU A 63 9.04 -9.84 0.89
C GLU A 63 7.70 -9.85 0.16
N ALA A 64 6.65 -9.33 0.78
CA ALA A 64 5.34 -9.22 0.13
C ALA A 64 5.44 -8.39 -1.16
N THR A 65 6.14 -7.26 -1.10
CA THR A 65 6.33 -6.40 -2.27
C THR A 65 7.11 -7.13 -3.37
N ARG A 66 8.17 -7.85 -3.01
CA ARG A 66 8.93 -8.63 -4.00
C ARG A 66 8.06 -9.66 -4.68
N ARG A 67 7.21 -10.36 -3.93
CA ARG A 67 6.28 -11.36 -4.48
C ARG A 67 5.29 -10.73 -5.44
N LEU A 68 4.72 -9.60 -5.07
CA LEU A 68 3.77 -8.87 -5.92
C LEU A 68 4.43 -8.41 -7.21
N LYS A 69 5.66 -7.92 -7.14
CA LYS A 69 6.37 -7.42 -8.32
C LYS A 69 6.92 -8.55 -9.20
N ALA A 70 7.07 -9.75 -8.66
CA ALA A 70 7.46 -10.94 -9.42
C ALA A 70 6.28 -11.60 -10.13
N ASN A 71 5.03 -11.32 -9.70
CA ASN A 71 3.84 -11.91 -10.28
C ASN A 71 3.32 -11.05 -11.44
N PRO A 72 3.21 -11.59 -12.67
CA PRO A 72 2.72 -10.83 -13.81
C PRO A 72 1.34 -10.19 -13.61
N ASP A 73 0.49 -10.80 -12.78
CA ASP A 73 -0.87 -10.28 -12.55
C ASP A 73 -0.91 -9.07 -11.62
N THR A 74 0.08 -8.94 -10.73
CA THR A 74 0.09 -7.88 -9.71
C THR A 74 1.23 -6.88 -9.86
N ARG A 75 2.24 -7.18 -10.68
CA ARG A 75 3.42 -6.31 -10.80
C ARG A 75 3.12 -4.89 -11.26
N GLY A 76 2.04 -4.70 -11.98
CA GLY A 76 1.63 -3.36 -12.46
C GLY A 76 0.91 -2.52 -11.43
N ILE A 77 0.57 -3.08 -10.27
CA ILE A 77 -0.14 -2.36 -9.21
C ILE A 77 0.86 -1.52 -8.43
N PRO A 78 0.66 -0.19 -8.32
CA PRO A 78 1.56 0.64 -7.52
C PRO A 78 1.54 0.26 -6.04
N VAL A 79 2.71 0.24 -5.40
CA VAL A 79 2.87 -0.07 -3.98
C VAL A 79 3.54 1.11 -3.29
N ILE A 80 2.88 1.64 -2.25
CA ILE A 80 3.47 2.63 -1.35
C ILE A 80 3.84 1.91 -0.06
N ALA A 81 5.14 1.91 0.27
CA ALA A 81 5.62 1.34 1.52
C ALA A 81 5.39 2.31 2.67
N LEU A 82 4.91 1.80 3.81
CA LEU A 82 4.70 2.58 5.03
C LEU A 82 5.59 2.03 6.13
N THR A 83 6.25 2.89 6.88
CA THR A 83 7.11 2.47 7.99
C THR A 83 7.03 3.43 9.16
N ALA A 84 7.12 2.88 10.39
CA ALA A 84 7.28 3.66 11.61
C ALA A 84 8.76 3.97 11.88
N HIS A 85 9.67 3.32 11.15
CA HIS A 85 11.10 3.39 11.39
C HIS A 85 11.81 4.05 10.21
N ALA A 86 12.04 5.37 10.32
CA ALA A 86 12.76 6.13 9.30
C ALA A 86 14.26 6.00 9.51
N MET A 87 14.80 4.81 9.27
CA MET A 87 16.24 4.59 9.34
C MET A 87 16.90 5.03 8.04
N SER A 88 18.18 5.42 8.13
CA SER A 88 18.98 5.72 6.96
C SER A 88 18.97 4.52 6.00
N GLY A 89 18.64 4.76 4.73
CA GLY A 89 18.58 3.71 3.73
C GLY A 89 17.25 3.00 3.60
N SER A 90 16.27 3.25 4.48
CA SER A 90 14.95 2.59 4.41
C SER A 90 14.24 2.88 3.10
N ARG A 91 14.32 4.12 2.62
CA ARG A 91 13.69 4.51 1.35
C ARG A 91 14.31 3.77 0.19
N GLU A 92 15.63 3.68 0.15
CA GLU A 92 16.36 2.97 -0.90
C GLU A 92 16.03 1.48 -0.88
N GLN A 93 15.92 0.90 0.31
CA GLN A 93 15.55 -0.51 0.46
C GLN A 93 14.12 -0.76 -0.04
N ALA A 94 13.18 0.14 0.27
CA ALA A 94 11.81 0.03 -0.22
C ALA A 94 11.76 0.07 -1.74
N LEU A 95 12.46 1.01 -2.34
CA LEU A 95 12.51 1.14 -3.80
C LEU A 95 13.19 -0.07 -4.43
N ALA A 96 14.27 -0.58 -3.81
CA ALA A 96 14.97 -1.78 -4.31
C ALA A 96 14.09 -3.02 -4.24
N ALA A 97 13.15 -3.11 -3.29
CA ALA A 97 12.19 -4.20 -3.21
C ALA A 97 11.08 -4.09 -4.25
N GLY A 98 10.96 -2.96 -4.93
CA GLY A 98 9.99 -2.72 -5.98
C GLY A 98 8.85 -1.80 -5.61
N CYS A 99 8.89 -1.16 -4.42
CA CYS A 99 7.90 -0.16 -4.05
C CYS A 99 7.99 1.05 -4.99
N ASP A 100 6.85 1.61 -5.33
CA ASP A 100 6.77 2.76 -6.22
C ASP A 100 6.92 4.08 -5.47
N ASP A 101 6.61 4.08 -4.17
CA ASP A 101 6.83 5.23 -3.30
C ASP A 101 6.95 4.74 -1.86
N TYR A 102 7.18 5.66 -0.96
CA TYR A 102 7.48 5.39 0.44
C TYR A 102 6.91 6.53 1.28
N ASP A 103 6.35 6.20 2.42
CA ASP A 103 5.89 7.20 3.38
C ASP A 103 6.13 6.72 4.80
N MET A 104 6.09 7.65 5.74
CA MET A 104 6.35 7.38 7.15
C MET A 104 5.09 7.46 7.98
N LYS A 105 5.06 6.66 9.05
CA LYS A 105 4.05 6.80 10.09
C LYS A 105 4.55 7.82 11.13
N PRO A 106 3.66 8.58 11.76
CA PRO A 106 2.22 8.57 11.59
C PRO A 106 1.82 9.13 10.22
N ILE A 107 0.74 8.58 9.67
CA ILE A 107 0.28 8.92 8.33
C ILE A 107 -0.25 10.36 8.29
N ASP A 108 0.32 11.17 7.40
CA ASP A 108 -0.25 12.45 7.00
C ASP A 108 -1.20 12.14 5.84
N PHE A 109 -2.50 12.18 6.08
CA PHE A 109 -3.48 11.71 5.11
C PHE A 109 -3.46 12.53 3.82
N ASP A 110 -3.33 13.85 3.93
CA ASP A 110 -3.30 14.72 2.74
C ASP A 110 -2.08 14.41 1.87
N ARG A 111 -0.91 14.19 2.48
CA ARG A 111 0.30 13.81 1.76
C ARG A 111 0.13 12.43 1.13
N LEU A 112 -0.48 11.48 1.84
CA LEU A 112 -0.72 10.14 1.32
C LEU A 112 -1.64 10.17 0.11
N ILE A 113 -2.73 10.91 0.17
CA ILE A 113 -3.67 11.04 -0.95
C ILE A 113 -2.97 11.64 -2.17
N ALA A 114 -2.12 12.66 -1.97
CA ALA A 114 -1.37 13.25 -3.08
C ALA A 114 -0.46 12.23 -3.76
N LYS A 115 0.20 11.37 -2.99
CA LYS A 115 1.05 10.30 -3.53
C LYS A 115 0.22 9.27 -4.27
N ILE A 116 -0.93 8.89 -3.73
CA ILE A 116 -1.84 7.93 -4.37
C ILE A 116 -2.29 8.48 -5.73
N GLU A 117 -2.77 9.71 -5.76
CA GLU A 117 -3.25 10.33 -6.99
C GLU A 117 -2.15 10.41 -8.05
N ARG A 118 -0.94 10.76 -7.64
CA ARG A 118 0.20 10.85 -8.57
C ARG A 118 0.54 9.49 -9.17
N LEU A 119 0.55 8.43 -8.36
CA LEU A 119 0.87 7.10 -8.84
C LEU A 119 -0.24 6.54 -9.74
N LEU A 120 -1.49 6.79 -9.41
CA LEU A 120 -2.62 6.36 -10.23
C LEU A 120 -2.62 7.07 -11.58
N ALA A 121 -2.33 8.36 -11.61
CA ALA A 121 -2.22 9.12 -12.84
C ALA A 121 -1.09 8.58 -13.73
N ALA A 122 0.06 8.27 -13.13
CA ALA A 122 1.20 7.72 -13.86
C ALA A 122 0.94 6.33 -14.43
N SER A 123 0.07 5.54 -13.77
CA SER A 123 -0.29 4.20 -14.25
C SER A 123 -1.48 4.21 -15.23
N GLY A 124 -1.99 5.37 -15.59
CA GLY A 124 -3.16 5.49 -16.44
C GLY A 124 -4.49 5.29 -15.75
N LYS A 125 -4.49 5.20 -14.42
CA LYS A 125 -5.69 5.01 -13.59
C LYS A 125 -5.99 6.28 -12.82
N GLY A 126 -6.19 7.38 -13.48
CA GLY A 126 -6.49 8.64 -12.81
C GLY A 126 -7.68 8.53 -11.85
N PRO A 127 -7.89 9.54 -10.98
CA PRO A 127 -9.03 9.54 -10.08
C PRO A 127 -10.33 9.45 -10.89
N ALA A 128 -11.23 8.65 -10.38
CA ALA A 128 -12.49 8.41 -11.07
C ALA A 128 -13.38 9.65 -11.04
#